data_dcdd3a8fff544ceafdc7f56e7501453d
#
_entry.id   dcdd3a8fff544ceafdc7f56e7501453d
#
_cell.length_a   1.000
_cell.length_b   1.000
_cell.length_c   1.000
_cell.angle_alpha   90.00
_cell.angle_beta   90.00
_cell.angle_gamma   90.00
#
_symmetry.space_group_name_H-M   'P 1'
#
loop_
_entity.id
_entity.type
_entity.pdbx_description
1 polymer ?
#
loop_
_entity_poly.entity_id
_entity_poly.type
_entity_poly.pdbx_seq_one_letter_code
_entity_poly.pdbx_strand_id
1 'polypeptide(L)'
;EYRVGRDVFRSIMHEQGLHLIRRSRAIRTTNSRHNLPTYPNLIKNVIPMRPNHIWVSDITYIEVEDSSAPNGYRFVFLTIVMDAYSKRILGWCVAPTLEAAYSIKALEMAIKTLPKDFNDTLIHHSDRGTQYASAAYIKVQTDNHIIPSMTENGNPKDNAIAERINNTVKNELLHGMTF
;
A
#
# COMPACT_ATOMS: atom_id res chain seq x y z
N GLU A 1 7.25 -42.51 8.52
CA GLU A 1 6.84 -41.33 7.69
C GLU A 1 5.34 -41.42 7.45
N TYR A 2 4.53 -40.55 8.06
CA TYR A 2 3.07 -40.56 7.90
C TYR A 2 2.71 -39.85 6.58
N ARG A 3 2.10 -40.53 5.64
CA ARG A 3 1.54 -39.94 4.43
C ARG A 3 0.08 -39.55 4.66
N VAL A 4 -0.18 -38.27 4.83
CA VAL A 4 -1.54 -37.75 4.99
C VAL A 4 -2.00 -37.14 3.66
N GLY A 5 -3.15 -37.58 3.17
CA GLY A 5 -3.78 -37.00 1.99
C GLY A 5 -4.21 -35.54 2.23
N ARG A 6 -4.24 -34.73 1.15
CA ARG A 6 -4.57 -33.29 1.20
C ARG A 6 -5.88 -33.00 1.95
N ASP A 7 -6.91 -33.79 1.74
CA ASP A 7 -8.24 -33.53 2.30
C ASP A 7 -8.29 -33.92 3.79
N VAL A 8 -7.60 -35.00 4.19
CA VAL A 8 -7.42 -35.37 5.61
C VAL A 8 -6.61 -34.29 6.34
N PHE A 9 -5.52 -33.80 5.73
CA PHE A 9 -4.75 -32.69 6.29
C PHE A 9 -5.60 -31.42 6.49
N ARG A 10 -6.44 -31.07 5.52
CA ARG A 10 -7.39 -29.95 5.63
C ARG A 10 -8.39 -30.14 6.77
N SER A 11 -8.95 -31.34 6.94
CA SER A 11 -9.85 -31.63 8.05
C SER A 11 -9.17 -31.43 9.39
N ILE A 12 -7.96 -31.99 9.56
CA ILE A 12 -7.18 -31.81 10.79
C ILE A 12 -6.90 -30.32 11.07
N MET A 13 -6.49 -29.55 10.06
CA MET A 13 -6.25 -28.11 10.19
C MET A 13 -7.52 -27.37 10.61
N HIS A 14 -8.67 -27.77 10.08
CA HIS A 14 -9.96 -27.18 10.44
C HIS A 14 -10.36 -27.52 11.87
N GLU A 15 -10.28 -28.78 12.29
CA GLU A 15 -10.60 -29.27 13.63
C GLU A 15 -9.72 -28.63 14.71
N GLN A 16 -8.45 -28.35 14.38
CA GLN A 16 -7.49 -27.71 15.27
C GLN A 16 -7.54 -26.18 15.23
N GLY A 17 -8.49 -25.57 14.50
CA GLY A 17 -8.59 -24.11 14.35
C GLY A 17 -7.43 -23.45 13.63
N LEU A 18 -6.60 -24.22 12.93
CA LEU A 18 -5.40 -23.76 12.21
C LEU A 18 -5.69 -23.35 10.76
N HIS A 19 -6.96 -23.09 10.41
CA HIS A 19 -7.36 -22.66 9.08
C HIS A 19 -7.43 -21.13 9.02
N LEU A 20 -7.06 -20.57 7.87
CA LEU A 20 -7.25 -19.15 7.60
C LEU A 20 -8.75 -18.85 7.43
N ILE A 21 -9.30 -18.02 8.26
CA ILE A 21 -10.65 -17.49 8.10
C ILE A 21 -10.66 -16.64 6.83
N ARG A 22 -11.44 -17.04 5.81
CA ARG A 22 -11.65 -16.21 4.62
C ARG A 22 -12.37 -14.94 5.04
N ARG A 23 -11.66 -13.81 4.97
CA ARG A 23 -12.28 -12.50 5.12
C ARG A 23 -13.21 -12.21 3.94
N SER A 24 -14.32 -11.51 4.21
CA SER A 24 -15.22 -11.00 3.18
C SER A 24 -14.48 -10.19 2.13
N ARG A 25 -15.04 -10.11 0.91
CA ARG A 25 -14.43 -9.43 -0.24
C ARG A 25 -13.95 -8.03 0.14
N ALA A 26 -12.69 -7.74 -0.16
CA ALA A 26 -12.10 -6.41 0.00
C ALA A 26 -12.93 -5.35 -0.77
N ILE A 27 -13.22 -4.24 -0.12
CA ILE A 27 -13.81 -3.07 -0.76
C ILE A 27 -12.83 -2.56 -1.80
N ARG A 28 -13.33 -2.25 -2.99
CA ARG A 28 -12.50 -1.74 -4.08
C ARG A 28 -12.14 -0.27 -3.78
N THR A 29 -10.90 -0.02 -3.38
CA THR A 29 -10.40 1.29 -2.96
C THR A 29 -9.81 2.11 -4.09
N THR A 30 -9.47 1.50 -5.23
CA THR A 30 -8.77 2.15 -6.33
C THR A 30 -9.69 2.33 -7.53
N ASN A 31 -9.87 3.58 -7.97
CA ASN A 31 -10.45 3.89 -9.27
C ASN A 31 -9.31 4.13 -10.27
N SER A 32 -8.92 3.08 -11.00
CA SER A 32 -7.88 3.15 -12.04
C SER A 32 -8.42 3.51 -13.44
N ARG A 33 -9.75 3.68 -13.58
CA ARG A 33 -10.41 4.10 -14.83
C ARG A 33 -10.71 5.58 -14.79
N HIS A 34 -9.68 6.39 -15.00
CA HIS A 34 -9.79 7.84 -15.06
C HIS A 34 -8.98 8.38 -16.25
N ASN A 35 -9.25 9.63 -16.66
CA ASN A 35 -8.57 10.32 -17.75
C ASN A 35 -7.34 11.14 -17.28
N LEU A 36 -6.83 10.92 -16.06
CA LEU A 36 -5.63 11.58 -15.58
C LEU A 36 -4.39 10.97 -16.23
N PRO A 37 -3.27 11.73 -16.32
CA PRO A 37 -2.01 11.22 -16.85
C PRO A 37 -1.54 9.96 -16.11
N THR A 38 -1.01 9.00 -16.86
CA THR A 38 -0.40 7.78 -16.31
C THR A 38 1.08 7.76 -16.67
N TYR A 39 1.88 7.16 -15.81
CA TYR A 39 3.33 7.08 -15.95
C TYR A 39 3.76 5.64 -16.22
N PRO A 40 4.87 5.42 -16.95
CA PRO A 40 5.34 4.08 -17.26
C PRO A 40 5.76 3.32 -16.00
N ASN A 41 5.68 1.99 -16.06
CA ASN A 41 6.23 1.14 -15.01
C ASN A 41 7.76 1.06 -15.16
N LEU A 42 8.47 1.82 -14.34
CA LEU A 42 9.94 1.90 -14.37
C LEU A 42 10.61 0.86 -13.48
N ILE A 43 9.84 0.10 -12.70
CA ILE A 43 10.40 -0.88 -11.74
C ILE A 43 10.19 -2.33 -12.15
N LYS A 44 9.64 -2.57 -13.33
CA LYS A 44 9.43 -3.91 -13.84
C LYS A 44 10.78 -4.65 -13.94
N ASN A 45 10.91 -5.75 -13.20
CA ASN A 45 12.15 -6.53 -13.10
C ASN A 45 13.35 -5.78 -12.48
N VAL A 46 13.13 -4.63 -11.86
CA VAL A 46 14.19 -3.89 -11.15
C VAL A 46 14.29 -4.38 -9.71
N ILE A 47 15.47 -4.78 -9.31
CA ILE A 47 15.78 -5.12 -7.90
C ILE A 47 16.30 -3.85 -7.23
N PRO A 48 15.69 -3.36 -6.14
CA PRO A 48 16.23 -2.25 -5.39
C PRO A 48 17.64 -2.56 -4.89
N MET A 49 18.61 -1.70 -5.15
CA MET A 49 20.03 -1.97 -4.85
C MET A 49 20.55 -1.20 -3.62
N ARG A 50 19.84 -0.17 -3.18
CA ARG A 50 20.21 0.69 -2.05
C ARG A 50 18.99 1.36 -1.45
N PRO A 51 19.08 1.89 -0.22
CA PRO A 51 18.03 2.76 0.32
C PRO A 51 17.76 3.96 -0.59
N ASN A 52 16.51 4.41 -0.64
CA ASN A 52 16.05 5.52 -1.46
C ASN A 52 16.30 5.35 -2.97
N HIS A 53 16.36 4.10 -3.46
CA HIS A 53 16.36 3.81 -4.90
C HIS A 53 14.94 3.76 -5.44
N ILE A 54 14.07 3.00 -4.78
CA ILE A 54 12.66 2.84 -5.13
C ILE A 54 11.83 3.00 -3.87
N TRP A 55 10.90 3.92 -3.89
CA TRP A 55 9.83 3.98 -2.93
C TRP A 55 8.56 3.40 -3.53
N VAL A 56 7.79 2.71 -2.72
CA VAL A 56 6.47 2.17 -3.12
C VAL A 56 5.39 2.76 -2.21
N SER A 57 4.24 3.05 -2.79
CA SER A 57 3.11 3.60 -2.05
C SER A 57 1.83 2.86 -2.39
N ASP A 58 0.98 2.71 -1.39
CA ASP A 58 -0.36 2.15 -1.54
C ASP A 58 -1.30 2.70 -0.47
N ILE A 59 -2.60 2.62 -0.72
CA ILE A 59 -3.65 3.02 0.22
C ILE A 59 -4.44 1.80 0.63
N THR A 60 -4.56 1.61 1.94
CA THR A 60 -5.40 0.57 2.50
C THR A 60 -6.48 1.18 3.40
N TYR A 61 -7.62 0.52 3.55
CA TYR A 61 -8.66 0.93 4.50
C TYR A 61 -8.53 0.15 5.81
N ILE A 62 -8.89 0.81 6.89
CA ILE A 62 -8.96 0.26 8.24
C ILE A 62 -10.39 0.47 8.72
N GLU A 63 -10.98 -0.57 9.28
CA GLU A 63 -12.28 -0.50 9.92
C GLU A 63 -12.09 0.04 11.34
N VAL A 64 -12.88 1.06 11.71
CA VAL A 64 -12.88 1.65 13.05
C VAL A 64 -14.29 1.68 13.59
N GLU A 65 -14.48 1.42 14.88
CA GLU A 65 -15.78 1.49 15.51
C GLU A 65 -16.34 2.91 15.45
N ASP A 66 -17.63 3.00 15.11
CA ASP A 66 -18.36 4.26 15.09
C ASP A 66 -19.83 4.00 15.44
N SER A 67 -20.18 4.26 16.68
CA SER A 67 -21.54 4.06 17.19
C SER A 67 -22.58 4.97 16.51
N SER A 68 -22.14 6.02 15.80
CA SER A 68 -23.01 6.90 15.02
C SER A 68 -23.29 6.37 13.62
N ALA A 69 -22.50 5.41 13.14
CA ALA A 69 -22.69 4.80 11.83
C ALA A 69 -23.77 3.73 11.87
N PRO A 70 -24.61 3.59 10.81
CA PRO A 70 -25.70 2.61 10.76
C PRO A 70 -25.28 1.15 11.02
N ASN A 71 -24.04 0.80 10.66
CA ASN A 71 -23.46 -0.53 10.83
C ASN A 71 -22.52 -0.64 12.04
N GLY A 72 -22.44 0.41 12.89
CA GLY A 72 -21.54 0.44 14.04
C GLY A 72 -20.05 0.65 13.71
N TYR A 73 -19.70 0.84 12.45
CA TYR A 73 -18.31 1.09 12.04
C TYR A 73 -18.22 2.03 10.83
N ARG A 74 -17.06 2.61 10.64
CA ARG A 74 -16.67 3.37 9.44
C ARG A 74 -15.29 2.94 8.96
N PHE A 75 -14.94 3.33 7.74
CA PHE A 75 -13.61 3.13 7.22
C PHE A 75 -12.78 4.42 7.31
N VAL A 76 -11.53 4.26 7.71
CA VAL A 76 -10.48 5.25 7.52
C VAL A 76 -9.44 4.68 6.55
N PHE A 77 -8.70 5.57 5.91
CA PHE A 77 -7.75 5.21 4.85
C PHE A 77 -6.34 5.47 5.33
N LEU A 78 -5.48 4.47 5.25
CA LEU A 78 -4.07 4.56 5.56
C LEU A 78 -3.27 4.58 4.26
N THR A 79 -2.61 5.71 3.97
CA THR A 79 -1.59 5.78 2.94
C THR A 79 -0.23 5.48 3.57
N ILE A 80 0.57 4.65 2.90
CA ILE A 80 1.94 4.31 3.31
C ILE A 80 2.89 4.61 2.16
N VAL A 81 4.05 5.20 2.48
CA VAL A 81 5.22 5.30 1.60
C VAL A 81 6.36 4.53 2.23
N MET A 82 6.90 3.56 1.50
CA MET A 82 7.92 2.63 2.00
C MET A 82 9.11 2.55 1.05
N ASP A 83 10.31 2.47 1.60
CA ASP A 83 11.51 2.15 0.84
C ASP A 83 11.55 0.66 0.46
N ALA A 84 11.60 0.37 -0.83
CA ALA A 84 11.53 -0.99 -1.35
C ALA A 84 12.79 -1.82 -1.03
N TYR A 85 13.93 -1.19 -0.74
CA TYR A 85 15.15 -1.87 -0.34
C TYR A 85 15.14 -2.26 1.14
N SER A 86 15.06 -1.28 2.03
CA SER A 86 15.13 -1.47 3.47
C SER A 86 13.83 -1.98 4.10
N LYS A 87 12.71 -1.91 3.38
CA LYS A 87 11.34 -2.19 3.87
C LYS A 87 10.88 -1.24 4.98
N ARG A 88 11.59 -0.14 5.17
CA ARG A 88 11.25 0.87 6.16
C ARG A 88 10.06 1.73 5.66
N ILE A 89 9.07 1.93 6.51
CA ILE A 89 8.03 2.93 6.30
C ILE A 89 8.65 4.30 6.52
N LEU A 90 8.61 5.15 5.50
CA LEU A 90 9.20 6.48 5.50
C LEU A 90 8.16 7.57 5.76
N GLY A 91 6.92 7.33 5.33
CA GLY A 91 5.81 8.25 5.54
C GLY A 91 4.49 7.51 5.57
N TRP A 92 3.54 8.08 6.30
CA TRP A 92 2.19 7.55 6.42
C TRP A 92 1.19 8.66 6.74
N CYS A 93 -0.07 8.42 6.41
CA CYS A 93 -1.18 9.29 6.80
C CYS A 93 -2.46 8.49 6.95
N VAL A 94 -3.14 8.65 8.09
CA VAL A 94 -4.50 8.12 8.28
C VAL A 94 -5.49 9.24 8.02
N ALA A 95 -6.53 8.96 7.24
CA ALA A 95 -7.48 9.96 6.78
C ALA A 95 -8.91 9.42 6.71
N PRO A 96 -9.93 10.26 6.87
CA PRO A 96 -11.32 9.85 6.76
C PRO A 96 -11.78 9.67 5.31
N THR A 97 -11.04 10.20 4.34
CA THR A 97 -11.39 10.19 2.91
C THR A 97 -10.17 9.83 2.05
N LEU A 98 -10.42 9.53 0.77
CA LEU A 98 -9.40 9.19 -0.24
C LEU A 98 -8.86 10.43 -1.00
N GLU A 99 -8.91 11.60 -0.41
CA GLU A 99 -8.39 12.81 -1.06
C GLU A 99 -6.87 12.77 -1.26
N ALA A 100 -6.39 13.26 -2.40
CA ALA A 100 -4.96 13.29 -2.74
C ALA A 100 -4.11 14.05 -1.69
N ALA A 101 -4.69 15.04 -1.01
CA ALA A 101 -4.01 15.81 0.03
C ALA A 101 -3.43 14.94 1.15
N TYR A 102 -4.08 13.83 1.49
CA TYR A 102 -3.59 12.93 2.55
C TYR A 102 -2.43 12.05 2.05
N SER A 103 -2.49 11.62 0.78
CA SER A 103 -1.38 10.90 0.15
C SER A 103 -0.16 11.82 -0.01
N ILE A 104 -0.38 13.12 -0.29
CA ILE A 104 0.68 14.13 -0.32
C ILE A 104 1.34 14.27 1.05
N LYS A 105 0.58 14.31 2.15
CA LYS A 105 1.15 14.38 3.51
C LYS A 105 2.06 13.19 3.81
N ALA A 106 1.67 11.98 3.40
CA ALA A 106 2.51 10.79 3.55
C ALA A 106 3.80 10.90 2.72
N LEU A 107 3.71 11.39 1.48
CA LEU A 107 4.87 11.61 0.61
C LEU A 107 5.81 12.68 1.18
N GLU A 108 5.31 13.81 1.63
CA GLU A 108 6.09 14.88 2.26
C GLU A 108 6.80 14.41 3.54
N MET A 109 6.14 13.55 4.32
CA MET A 109 6.77 12.91 5.49
C MET A 109 7.95 12.03 5.05
N ALA A 110 7.79 11.23 3.99
CA ALA A 110 8.86 10.42 3.44
C ALA A 110 10.02 11.28 2.91
N ILE A 111 9.73 12.36 2.16
CA ILE A 111 10.73 13.29 1.62
C ILE A 111 11.60 13.88 2.74
N LYS A 112 11.02 14.22 3.89
CA LYS A 112 11.79 14.73 5.05
C LYS A 112 12.81 13.74 5.63
N THR A 113 12.71 12.46 5.27
CA THR A 113 13.70 11.44 5.70
C THR A 113 14.92 11.36 4.77
N LEU A 114 14.88 12.01 3.61
CA LEU A 114 16.03 12.05 2.69
C LEU A 114 17.20 12.82 3.32
N PRO A 115 18.44 12.37 3.09
CA PRO A 115 19.62 13.15 3.42
C PRO A 115 19.59 14.53 2.72
N LYS A 116 20.15 15.55 3.36
CA LYS A 116 20.15 16.92 2.79
C LYS A 116 20.94 17.04 1.49
N ASP A 117 21.91 16.18 1.30
CA ASP A 117 22.79 16.07 0.12
C ASP A 117 22.35 14.96 -0.84
N PHE A 118 21.12 14.46 -0.69
CA PHE A 118 20.59 13.41 -1.57
C PHE A 118 20.44 13.95 -3.00
N ASN A 119 21.21 13.37 -3.92
CA ASN A 119 21.23 13.73 -5.35
C ASN A 119 21.13 12.52 -6.28
N ASP A 120 20.86 11.35 -5.73
CA ASP A 120 20.68 10.11 -6.47
C ASP A 120 19.29 10.00 -7.11
N THR A 121 19.17 9.10 -8.08
CA THR A 121 17.88 8.76 -8.70
C THR A 121 16.96 8.07 -7.69
N LEU A 122 15.78 8.61 -7.48
CA LEU A 122 14.70 8.04 -6.68
C LEU A 122 13.46 7.87 -7.55
N ILE A 123 12.96 6.64 -7.63
CA ILE A 123 11.71 6.29 -8.31
C ILE A 123 10.64 6.10 -7.25
N HIS A 124 9.49 6.73 -7.43
CA HIS A 124 8.31 6.50 -6.61
C HIS A 124 7.27 5.72 -7.42
N HIS A 125 6.93 4.53 -6.98
CA HIS A 125 5.99 3.64 -7.64
C HIS A 125 4.69 3.49 -6.87
N SER A 126 3.57 3.57 -7.57
CA SER A 126 2.23 3.39 -7.02
C SER A 126 1.31 2.65 -8.00
N ASP A 127 0.11 2.34 -7.55
CA ASP A 127 -0.97 1.99 -8.47
C ASP A 127 -1.43 3.22 -9.28
N ARG A 128 -2.43 3.02 -10.17
CA ARG A 128 -3.04 4.09 -10.97
C ARG A 128 -4.21 4.77 -10.25
N GLY A 129 -4.20 4.86 -8.94
CA GLY A 129 -5.24 5.57 -8.20
C GLY A 129 -5.25 7.07 -8.52
N THR A 130 -6.47 7.67 -8.52
CA THR A 130 -6.64 9.11 -8.81
C THR A 130 -5.81 10.01 -7.90
N GLN A 131 -5.55 9.56 -6.68
CA GLN A 131 -4.73 10.26 -5.69
C GLN A 131 -3.30 10.44 -6.20
N TYR A 132 -2.71 9.37 -6.71
CA TYR A 132 -1.33 9.34 -7.22
C TYR A 132 -1.19 10.00 -8.60
N ALA A 133 -2.25 9.91 -9.44
CA ALA A 133 -2.30 10.54 -10.75
C ALA A 133 -2.66 12.03 -10.70
N SER A 134 -3.00 12.58 -9.53
CA SER A 134 -3.39 13.98 -9.39
C SER A 134 -2.20 14.92 -9.69
N ALA A 135 -2.48 16.04 -10.35
CA ALA A 135 -1.46 17.03 -10.68
C ALA A 135 -0.70 17.55 -9.43
N ALA A 136 -1.41 17.67 -8.30
CA ALA A 136 -0.79 18.11 -7.05
C ALA A 136 0.22 17.08 -6.51
N TYR A 137 -0.12 15.77 -6.57
CA TYR A 137 0.78 14.71 -6.13
C TYR A 137 2.03 14.62 -7.01
N ILE A 138 1.83 14.65 -8.33
CA ILE A 138 2.94 14.64 -9.30
C ILE A 138 3.83 15.88 -9.15
N LYS A 139 3.23 17.05 -8.90
CA LYS A 139 4.00 18.26 -8.65
C LYS A 139 4.94 18.11 -7.45
N VAL A 140 4.48 17.54 -6.34
CA VAL A 140 5.36 17.29 -5.17
C VAL A 140 6.50 16.36 -5.53
N GLN A 141 6.26 15.32 -6.33
CA GLN A 141 7.34 14.43 -6.80
C GLN A 141 8.35 15.18 -7.65
N THR A 142 7.90 15.91 -8.66
CA THR A 142 8.79 16.61 -9.60
C THR A 142 9.56 17.74 -8.94
N ASP A 143 8.94 18.50 -8.04
CA ASP A 143 9.60 19.56 -7.27
C ASP A 143 10.74 19.00 -6.36
N ASN A 144 10.68 17.73 -6.01
CA ASN A 144 11.68 17.03 -5.21
C ASN A 144 12.56 16.05 -6.02
N HIS A 145 12.59 16.16 -7.34
CA HIS A 145 13.36 15.33 -8.26
C HIS A 145 13.07 13.82 -8.15
N ILE A 146 11.84 13.46 -7.73
CA ILE A 146 11.38 12.07 -7.64
C ILE A 146 10.71 11.70 -8.95
N ILE A 147 11.09 10.56 -9.53
CA ILE A 147 10.58 10.07 -10.80
C ILE A 147 9.30 9.27 -10.57
N PRO A 148 8.14 9.70 -11.12
CA PRO A 148 6.89 8.96 -10.99
C PRO A 148 6.90 7.68 -11.83
N SER A 149 6.38 6.61 -11.25
CA SER A 149 6.18 5.31 -11.87
C SER A 149 4.85 4.71 -11.42
N MET A 150 4.14 4.02 -12.32
CA MET A 150 2.85 3.42 -12.00
C MET A 150 2.76 2.00 -12.54
N THR A 151 1.89 1.18 -11.91
CA THR A 151 1.59 -0.18 -12.38
C THR A 151 1.09 -0.19 -13.82
N GLU A 152 1.41 -1.22 -14.59
CA GLU A 152 0.82 -1.43 -15.91
C GLU A 152 -0.57 -2.07 -15.76
N ASN A 153 -1.59 -1.49 -16.42
CA ASN A 153 -2.96 -2.04 -16.51
C ASN A 153 -3.62 -2.44 -15.17
N GLY A 154 -3.18 -1.86 -14.05
CA GLY A 154 -3.71 -2.20 -12.72
C GLY A 154 -3.37 -3.64 -12.29
N ASN A 155 -2.28 -4.22 -12.79
CA ASN A 155 -1.84 -5.55 -12.38
C ASN A 155 -1.33 -5.51 -10.92
N PRO A 156 -1.97 -6.22 -9.98
CA PRO A 156 -1.56 -6.23 -8.58
C PRO A 156 -0.10 -6.67 -8.39
N LYS A 157 0.39 -7.58 -9.22
CA LYS A 157 1.78 -8.10 -9.12
C LYS A 157 2.84 -7.00 -9.29
N ASP A 158 2.49 -5.90 -9.96
CA ASP A 158 3.42 -4.80 -10.19
C ASP A 158 3.65 -3.96 -8.93
N ASN A 159 2.77 -4.06 -7.91
CA ASN A 159 2.91 -3.37 -6.61
C ASN A 159 2.93 -4.35 -5.42
N ALA A 160 3.39 -5.58 -5.64
CA ALA A 160 3.36 -6.65 -4.65
C ALA A 160 4.10 -6.31 -3.33
N ILE A 161 5.10 -5.42 -3.38
CA ILE A 161 5.84 -4.97 -2.20
C ILE A 161 4.94 -4.12 -1.30
N ALA A 162 4.21 -3.16 -1.86
CA ALA A 162 3.28 -2.33 -1.10
C ALA A 162 2.07 -3.13 -0.60
N GLU A 163 1.52 -4.03 -1.42
CA GLU A 163 0.45 -4.93 -1.00
C GLU A 163 0.86 -5.80 0.20
N ARG A 164 2.09 -6.31 0.20
CA ARG A 164 2.61 -7.12 1.31
C ARG A 164 2.66 -6.34 2.62
N ILE A 165 3.14 -5.09 2.62
CA ILE A 165 3.18 -4.28 3.85
C ILE A 165 1.78 -3.96 4.35
N ASN A 166 0.84 -3.66 3.46
CA ASN A 166 -0.55 -3.44 3.84
C ASN A 166 -1.17 -4.70 4.47
N ASN A 167 -0.85 -5.88 3.96
CA ASN A 167 -1.28 -7.13 4.56
C ASN A 167 -0.65 -7.35 5.94
N THR A 168 0.63 -7.03 6.13
CA THR A 168 1.30 -7.08 7.44
C THR A 168 0.65 -6.11 8.42
N VAL A 169 0.44 -4.86 8.03
CA VAL A 169 -0.24 -3.86 8.88
C VAL A 169 -1.62 -4.37 9.30
N LYS A 170 -2.44 -4.83 8.36
CA LYS A 170 -3.81 -5.29 8.66
C LYS A 170 -3.86 -6.56 9.49
N ASN A 171 -3.01 -7.53 9.17
CA ASN A 171 -3.15 -8.89 9.70
C ASN A 171 -2.26 -9.16 10.90
N GLU A 172 -1.18 -8.41 11.07
CA GLU A 172 -0.22 -8.62 12.15
C GLU A 172 -0.26 -7.49 13.19
N LEU A 173 -0.36 -6.22 12.76
CA LEU A 173 -0.35 -5.08 13.68
C LEU A 173 -1.76 -4.69 14.16
N LEU A 174 -2.76 -4.73 13.28
CA LEU A 174 -4.12 -4.27 13.59
C LEU A 174 -5.08 -5.44 13.88
N HIS A 175 -4.63 -6.69 13.75
CA HIS A 175 -5.48 -7.86 13.97
C HIS A 175 -5.93 -7.95 15.43
N GLY A 176 -7.26 -7.97 15.64
CA GLY A 176 -7.85 -8.04 16.99
C GLY A 176 -7.84 -6.73 17.76
N MET A 177 -7.42 -5.62 17.15
CA MET A 177 -7.60 -4.28 17.72
C MET A 177 -8.91 -3.67 17.24
N THR A 178 -9.67 -3.13 18.18
CA THR A 178 -10.85 -2.26 17.96
C THR A 178 -10.41 -0.83 18.22
N PHE A 179 -10.72 0.09 17.31
CA PHE A 179 -10.35 1.49 17.38
C PHE A 179 -11.56 2.39 17.42
#